data_d358fa9d1ad88be9e7026873b4723004
#
_entry.id   d358fa9d1ad88be9e7026873b4723004
#
_cell.length_a   1.000
_cell.length_b   1.000
_cell.length_c   1.000
_cell.angle_alpha   90.00
_cell.angle_beta   90.00
_cell.angle_gamma   90.00
#
_symmetry.space_group_name_H-M   'P 1'
#
loop_
_entity.id
_entity.type
_entity.pdbx_description
1 polymer ?
#
loop_
_entity_poly.entity_id
_entity_poly.type
_entity_poly.pdbx_seq_one_letter_code
_entity_poly.pdbx_strand_id
1 'polypeptide(L)'
;DEYTLHDGHDLFFVFYVNTNDFQPLLAQDYIMRKKVARGTTVAWYGTVGNIVNLRTVQVGYDAAAGRALLDLGTDMTYVLSQSTKYIRPLQEHGRKVCISIEGGGKGLGFCNLTDAQIEDFAAQVKTVIEQYELDGVNLWDRNSGYGKEGMPAVNTTSYPKLIKALREALGTEKLLTVTVYEEPTATFWDTEATGGIAVGDYIDYAWSGYNSNSEAPQLLDPWHPELEYVSTYTQKPIANLPKDRYGCINFPIYPAAQTEEEAMMREPRFLLDWTPNYKPNNI
;
A
#
# COMPACT_ATOMS: atom_id res chain seq x y z
N ASP A 1 15.03 -18.49 6.63
CA ASP A 1 15.46 -17.49 5.67
C ASP A 1 14.43 -16.38 5.63
N GLU A 2 14.90 -15.17 5.83
CA GLU A 2 14.07 -13.98 5.90
C GLU A 2 13.69 -13.53 4.50
N TYR A 3 12.47 -13.04 4.35
CA TYR A 3 12.04 -12.42 3.12
C TYR A 3 12.72 -11.07 2.96
N THR A 4 13.44 -10.92 1.88
CA THR A 4 13.92 -9.62 1.41
C THR A 4 13.10 -9.21 0.18
N LEU A 5 13.01 -7.92 -0.09
CA LEU A 5 12.45 -7.44 -1.33
C LEU A 5 13.44 -7.73 -2.45
N HIS A 6 13.01 -8.49 -3.44
CA HIS A 6 13.80 -8.84 -4.61
C HIS A 6 13.25 -8.15 -5.85
N ASP A 7 14.13 -7.89 -6.80
CA ASP A 7 13.77 -7.24 -8.05
C ASP A 7 12.98 -8.18 -8.98
N GLY A 8 11.68 -8.23 -8.79
CA GLY A 8 10.73 -8.70 -9.77
C GLY A 8 10.67 -10.19 -10.07
N HIS A 9 11.48 -11.03 -9.40
CA HIS A 9 11.53 -12.45 -9.70
C HIS A 9 10.89 -13.35 -8.66
N ASP A 10 10.75 -12.87 -7.45
CA ASP A 10 10.19 -13.60 -6.34
C ASP A 10 8.81 -13.06 -5.96
N LEU A 11 7.97 -13.99 -5.53
CA LEU A 11 6.68 -13.67 -4.97
C LEU A 11 6.86 -12.95 -3.65
N PHE A 12 6.23 -11.80 -3.48
CA PHE A 12 6.13 -11.17 -2.18
C PHE A 12 4.70 -10.77 -1.84
N PHE A 13 4.44 -10.63 -0.54
CA PHE A 13 3.13 -10.27 -0.02
C PHE A 13 3.17 -8.93 0.69
N VAL A 14 2.09 -8.18 0.50
CA VAL A 14 1.88 -6.90 1.19
C VAL A 14 0.71 -7.06 2.14
N PHE A 15 0.94 -6.79 3.42
CA PHE A 15 -0.11 -6.77 4.42
C PHE A 15 -0.56 -5.36 4.71
N TYR A 16 -1.88 -5.17 4.78
CA TYR A 16 -2.48 -4.00 5.38
C TYR A 16 -2.97 -4.37 6.77
N VAL A 17 -2.44 -3.72 7.79
CA VAL A 17 -2.85 -3.94 9.17
C VAL A 17 -3.57 -2.71 9.68
N ASN A 18 -4.87 -2.86 9.94
CA ASN A 18 -5.66 -1.81 10.57
C ASN A 18 -5.35 -1.77 12.07
N THR A 19 -4.60 -0.76 12.49
CA THR A 19 -4.14 -0.63 13.88
C THR A 19 -5.26 -0.30 14.88
N ASN A 20 -6.45 0.07 14.40
CA ASN A 20 -7.62 0.22 15.27
C ASN A 20 -8.15 -1.12 15.78
N ASP A 21 -7.95 -2.18 15.00
CA ASP A 21 -8.53 -3.50 15.27
C ASP A 21 -7.47 -4.55 15.62
N PHE A 22 -6.25 -4.40 15.09
CA PHE A 22 -5.21 -5.41 15.16
C PHE A 22 -3.85 -4.80 15.54
N GLN A 23 -3.07 -5.57 16.24
CA GLN A 23 -1.68 -5.20 16.48
C GLN A 23 -0.79 -5.66 15.31
N PRO A 24 0.29 -4.90 14.98
CA PRO A 24 1.09 -5.17 13.78
C PRO A 24 1.79 -6.52 13.77
N LEU A 25 2.15 -7.08 14.93
CA LEU A 25 2.87 -8.34 15.03
C LEU A 25 2.07 -9.54 14.51
N LEU A 26 0.76 -9.41 14.31
CA LEU A 26 -0.05 -10.44 13.66
C LEU A 26 0.47 -10.80 12.27
N ALA A 27 1.16 -9.89 11.59
CA ALA A 27 1.79 -10.20 10.31
C ALA A 27 2.87 -11.29 10.40
N GLN A 28 3.43 -11.53 11.58
CA GLN A 28 4.41 -12.60 11.81
C GLN A 28 3.79 -14.00 11.90
N ASP A 29 2.50 -14.09 12.16
CA ASP A 29 1.79 -15.35 12.34
C ASP A 29 1.56 -16.11 11.03
N TYR A 30 1.78 -15.42 9.90
CA TYR A 30 1.56 -16.00 8.58
C TYR A 30 2.85 -16.62 8.05
N ILE A 31 2.75 -17.89 7.66
CA ILE A 31 3.84 -18.67 7.08
C ILE A 31 3.41 -19.27 5.74
N MET A 32 4.34 -19.41 4.83
CA MET A 32 4.08 -19.97 3.51
C MET A 32 4.46 -21.46 3.47
N ARG A 33 3.58 -22.27 2.88
CA ARG A 33 3.86 -23.67 2.55
C ARG A 33 4.16 -23.80 1.07
N LYS A 34 5.23 -24.50 0.75
CA LYS A 34 5.56 -24.83 -0.64
C LYS A 34 5.21 -26.29 -0.91
N LYS A 35 4.35 -26.54 -1.88
CA LYS A 35 4.16 -27.88 -2.45
C LYS A 35 5.31 -28.18 -3.42
N VAL A 36 6.10 -29.22 -3.13
CA VAL A 36 7.29 -29.52 -3.93
C VAL A 36 7.10 -30.66 -4.92
N ALA A 37 6.11 -31.55 -4.73
CA ALA A 37 5.81 -32.65 -5.66
C ALA A 37 4.39 -33.17 -5.49
N ARG A 38 3.91 -33.95 -6.49
CA ARG A 38 2.61 -34.61 -6.45
C ARG A 38 2.47 -35.41 -5.15
N GLY A 39 1.58 -34.97 -4.28
CA GLY A 39 1.21 -35.69 -3.06
C GLY A 39 2.14 -35.48 -1.87
N THR A 40 3.26 -34.82 -2.01
CA THR A 40 4.16 -34.54 -0.88
C THR A 40 4.14 -33.05 -0.56
N THR A 41 3.62 -32.71 0.58
CA THR A 41 3.78 -31.36 1.12
C THR A 41 5.10 -31.33 1.87
N VAL A 42 6.13 -30.76 1.27
CA VAL A 42 7.30 -30.36 2.04
C VAL A 42 6.93 -29.02 2.66
N ALA A 43 6.74 -29.03 3.96
CA ALA A 43 6.57 -27.81 4.70
C ALA A 43 7.90 -27.05 4.67
N TRP A 44 8.00 -26.12 3.73
CA TRP A 44 8.96 -25.04 3.86
C TRP A 44 8.24 -23.91 4.59
N TYR A 45 8.70 -23.62 5.79
CA TYR A 45 8.16 -22.57 6.60
C TYR A 45 9.00 -21.32 6.38
N GLY A 46 8.56 -20.46 5.48
CA GLY A 46 9.09 -19.11 5.34
C GLY A 46 8.13 -18.09 5.92
N THR A 47 8.66 -16.98 6.40
CA THR A 47 7.83 -15.86 6.80
C THR A 47 7.14 -15.26 5.58
N VAL A 48 5.86 -14.90 5.73
CA VAL A 48 5.07 -14.23 4.70
C VAL A 48 4.97 -12.75 5.05
N GLY A 49 4.94 -11.90 4.04
CA GLY A 49 4.80 -10.46 4.21
C GLY A 49 6.14 -9.75 4.13
N ASN A 50 6.44 -9.19 2.96
CA ASN A 50 7.63 -8.38 2.72
C ASN A 50 7.40 -6.93 3.14
N ILE A 51 6.17 -6.44 2.95
CA ILE A 51 5.75 -5.09 3.29
C ILE A 51 4.54 -5.19 4.22
N VAL A 52 4.59 -4.44 5.31
CA VAL A 52 3.48 -4.26 6.25
C VAL A 52 3.09 -2.79 6.21
N ASN A 53 1.92 -2.51 5.67
CA ASN A 53 1.35 -1.18 5.64
C ASN A 53 0.43 -0.99 6.86
N LEU A 54 0.83 -0.11 7.76
CA LEU A 54 0.03 0.22 8.94
C LEU A 54 -1.07 1.20 8.55
N ARG A 55 -2.31 0.81 8.67
CA ARG A 55 -3.50 1.64 8.45
C ARG A 55 -4.07 2.10 9.79
N THR A 56 -4.60 3.30 9.88
CA THR A 56 -4.76 4.30 8.85
C THR A 56 -4.18 5.61 9.36
N VAL A 57 -3.37 6.25 8.54
CA VAL A 57 -2.97 7.64 8.73
C VAL A 57 -3.82 8.47 7.76
N GLN A 58 -4.34 9.59 8.20
CA GLN A 58 -5.28 10.39 7.40
C GLN A 58 -4.71 11.76 7.03
N VAL A 59 -5.21 12.29 5.93
CA VAL A 59 -5.04 13.70 5.61
C VAL A 59 -6.05 14.50 6.42
N GLY A 60 -5.58 15.20 7.43
CA GLY A 60 -6.37 16.14 8.22
C GLY A 60 -6.29 17.55 7.65
N TYR A 61 -7.05 18.46 8.25
CA TYR A 61 -7.07 19.86 7.84
C TYR A 61 -7.19 20.78 9.05
N ASP A 62 -6.27 21.72 9.15
CA ASP A 62 -6.35 22.86 10.06
C ASP A 62 -6.90 24.06 9.30
N ALA A 63 -8.19 24.36 9.48
CA ALA A 63 -8.86 25.43 8.76
C ALA A 63 -8.32 26.81 9.13
N ALA A 64 -7.89 27.03 10.37
CA ALA A 64 -7.36 28.30 10.82
C ALA A 64 -6.01 28.64 10.18
N ALA A 65 -5.17 27.63 9.98
CA ALA A 65 -3.86 27.77 9.34
C ALA A 65 -3.90 27.51 7.81
N GLY A 66 -5.00 26.98 7.28
CA GLY A 66 -5.07 26.50 5.89
C GLY A 66 -4.10 25.37 5.61
N ARG A 67 -3.85 24.51 6.60
CA ARG A 67 -2.78 23.51 6.57
C ARG A 67 -3.33 22.11 6.42
N ALA A 68 -2.81 21.35 5.47
CA ALA A 68 -3.00 19.91 5.42
C ALA A 68 -2.15 19.27 6.52
N LEU A 69 -2.74 18.35 7.28
CA LEU A 69 -2.09 17.70 8.42
C LEU A 69 -1.94 16.20 8.17
N LEU A 70 -0.79 15.68 8.55
CA LEU A 70 -0.62 14.23 8.69
C LEU A 70 -1.24 13.80 10.02
N ASP A 71 -2.45 13.29 9.97
CA ASP A 71 -3.21 12.88 11.16
C ASP A 71 -2.99 11.40 11.45
N LEU A 72 -2.18 11.12 12.45
CA LEU A 72 -1.88 9.75 12.88
C LEU A 72 -3.06 9.09 13.61
N GLY A 73 -3.91 9.89 14.24
CA GLY A 73 -4.94 9.37 15.14
C GLY A 73 -4.37 8.74 16.41
N THR A 74 -5.25 8.37 17.32
CA THR A 74 -4.87 7.87 18.64
C THR A 74 -4.19 6.51 18.59
N ASP A 75 -4.77 5.57 17.86
CA ASP A 75 -4.26 4.19 17.81
C ASP A 75 -2.92 4.09 17.10
N MET A 76 -2.76 4.79 15.98
CA MET A 76 -1.48 4.83 15.26
C MET A 76 -0.40 5.52 16.08
N THR A 77 -0.72 6.61 16.75
CA THR A 77 0.21 7.31 17.65
C THR A 77 0.69 6.36 18.75
N TYR A 78 -0.21 5.58 19.34
CA TYR A 78 0.16 4.58 20.32
C TYR A 78 1.08 3.50 19.75
N VAL A 79 0.72 2.91 18.62
CA VAL A 79 1.51 1.86 17.96
C VAL A 79 2.90 2.36 17.61
N LEU A 80 3.02 3.55 17.05
CA LEU A 80 4.31 4.15 16.70
C LEU A 80 5.14 4.49 17.95
N SER A 81 4.51 4.97 19.02
CA SER A 81 5.19 5.21 20.30
C SER A 81 5.74 3.93 20.92
N GLN A 82 5.17 2.78 20.59
CA GLN A 82 5.60 1.45 21.00
C GLN A 82 6.36 0.71 19.89
N SER A 83 7.13 1.42 19.09
CA SER A 83 7.82 0.89 17.91
C SER A 83 8.78 -0.26 18.23
N THR A 84 9.44 -0.23 19.37
CA THR A 84 10.31 -1.33 19.82
C THR A 84 9.54 -2.63 20.00
N LYS A 85 8.27 -2.54 20.42
CA LYS A 85 7.41 -3.71 20.63
C LYS A 85 6.72 -4.18 19.34
N TYR A 86 6.20 -3.25 18.53
CA TYR A 86 5.28 -3.58 17.43
C TYR A 86 5.90 -3.48 16.04
N ILE A 87 7.00 -2.76 15.89
CA ILE A 87 7.58 -2.45 14.57
C ILE A 87 8.95 -3.11 14.38
N ARG A 88 9.87 -2.92 15.33
CA ARG A 88 11.23 -3.45 15.22
C ARG A 88 11.30 -4.95 15.01
N PRO A 89 10.48 -5.80 15.69
CA PRO A 89 10.51 -7.24 15.44
C PRO A 89 10.14 -7.61 13.99
N LEU A 90 9.22 -6.87 13.36
CA LEU A 90 8.89 -7.07 11.94
C LEU A 90 10.08 -6.77 11.03
N GLN A 91 10.75 -5.66 11.28
CA GLN A 91 11.93 -5.22 10.52
C GLN A 91 13.12 -6.16 10.72
N GLU A 92 13.35 -6.64 11.92
CA GLU A 92 14.41 -7.59 12.25
C GLU A 92 14.24 -8.92 11.51
N HIS A 93 13.00 -9.27 11.15
CA HIS A 93 12.68 -10.46 10.34
C HIS A 93 12.55 -10.14 8.84
N GLY A 94 13.16 -9.06 8.38
CA GLY A 94 13.27 -8.72 6.95
C GLY A 94 12.03 -8.04 6.35
N ARG A 95 11.05 -7.67 7.16
CA ARG A 95 9.86 -6.95 6.68
C ARG A 95 10.09 -5.45 6.64
N LYS A 96 9.56 -4.82 5.60
CA LYS A 96 9.49 -3.36 5.50
C LYS A 96 8.18 -2.88 6.11
N VAL A 97 8.26 -1.93 7.03
CA VAL A 97 7.08 -1.38 7.72
C VAL A 97 6.85 0.04 7.26
N CYS A 98 5.69 0.28 6.68
CA CYS A 98 5.27 1.55 6.12
C CYS A 98 3.99 2.04 6.81
N ILE A 99 3.75 3.34 6.79
CA ILE A 99 2.44 3.89 7.08
C ILE A 99 1.63 4.00 5.79
N SER A 100 0.33 3.71 5.86
CA SER A 100 -0.61 3.91 4.77
C SER A 100 -1.43 5.16 5.03
N ILE A 101 -1.34 6.12 4.11
CA ILE A 101 -2.03 7.41 4.22
C ILE A 101 -3.25 7.38 3.32
N GLU A 102 -4.39 7.73 3.90
CA GLU A 102 -5.69 7.81 3.24
C GLU A 102 -6.33 9.19 3.45
N GLY A 103 -7.45 9.43 2.80
CA GLY A 103 -8.27 10.60 3.07
C GLY A 103 -8.90 10.58 4.45
N GLY A 104 -9.09 11.74 5.03
CA GLY A 104 -9.73 11.93 6.35
C GLY A 104 -11.17 12.41 6.29
N GLY A 105 -11.77 12.45 5.10
CA GLY A 105 -13.14 12.94 4.92
C GLY A 105 -13.31 14.45 5.09
N LYS A 106 -12.23 15.22 5.10
CA LYS A 106 -12.25 16.67 5.34
C LYS A 106 -12.47 17.51 4.08
N GLY A 107 -12.49 16.89 2.90
CA GLY A 107 -12.60 17.57 1.62
C GLY A 107 -11.24 18.02 1.05
N LEU A 108 -10.17 17.89 1.79
CA LEU A 108 -8.80 18.07 1.37
C LEU A 108 -8.12 16.70 1.31
N GLY A 109 -7.45 16.42 0.21
CA GLY A 109 -6.77 15.16 -0.01
C GLY A 109 -5.67 15.32 -1.07
N PHE A 110 -5.15 14.20 -1.56
CA PHE A 110 -4.00 14.20 -2.48
C PHE A 110 -4.26 14.93 -3.79
N CYS A 111 -5.51 15.06 -4.22
CA CYS A 111 -5.88 15.61 -5.52
C CYS A 111 -6.18 17.11 -5.53
N ASN A 112 -6.10 17.81 -4.40
CA ASN A 112 -6.44 19.23 -4.32
C ASN A 112 -5.57 20.05 -3.37
N LEU A 113 -4.31 19.66 -3.19
CA LEU A 113 -3.33 20.40 -2.42
C LEU A 113 -2.71 21.54 -3.26
N THR A 114 -2.42 22.66 -2.61
CA THR A 114 -1.55 23.70 -3.19
C THR A 114 -0.09 23.23 -3.15
N ASP A 115 0.78 23.86 -3.92
CA ASP A 115 2.21 23.55 -3.92
C ASP A 115 2.84 23.71 -2.51
N ALA A 116 2.45 24.77 -1.79
CA ALA A 116 2.91 24.97 -0.42
C ALA A 116 2.42 23.87 0.56
N GLN A 117 1.17 23.44 0.41
CA GLN A 117 0.62 22.33 1.19
C GLN A 117 1.32 21.01 0.87
N ILE A 118 1.67 20.78 -0.39
CA ILE A 118 2.42 19.58 -0.82
C ILE A 118 3.79 19.53 -0.15
N GLU A 119 4.54 20.61 -0.20
CA GLU A 119 5.87 20.68 0.44
C GLU A 119 5.79 20.48 1.95
N ASP A 120 4.87 21.15 2.61
CA ASP A 120 4.65 21.04 4.06
C ASP A 120 4.20 19.63 4.45
N PHE A 121 3.27 19.07 3.71
CA PHE A 121 2.79 17.70 3.98
C PHE A 121 3.90 16.65 3.80
N ALA A 122 4.68 16.77 2.73
CA ALA A 122 5.84 15.90 2.50
C ALA A 122 6.86 16.01 3.63
N ALA A 123 7.10 17.20 4.17
CA ALA A 123 7.97 17.41 5.32
C ALA A 123 7.43 16.76 6.59
N GLN A 124 6.11 16.80 6.82
CA GLN A 124 5.47 16.12 7.95
C GLN A 124 5.63 14.60 7.84
N VAL A 125 5.43 14.05 6.65
CA VAL A 125 5.62 12.61 6.40
C VAL A 125 7.07 12.21 6.69
N LYS A 126 8.03 12.94 6.14
CA LYS A 126 9.46 12.70 6.40
C LYS A 126 9.77 12.68 7.88
N THR A 127 9.27 13.64 8.64
CA THR A 127 9.48 13.72 10.08
C THR A 127 9.01 12.47 10.80
N VAL A 128 7.83 11.96 10.47
CA VAL A 128 7.28 10.73 11.08
C VAL A 128 8.10 9.51 10.69
N ILE A 129 8.45 9.37 9.42
CA ILE A 129 9.24 8.24 8.92
C ILE A 129 10.60 8.19 9.61
N GLU A 130 11.27 9.32 9.75
CA GLU A 130 12.57 9.41 10.42
C GLU A 130 12.46 9.19 11.93
N GLN A 131 11.47 9.80 12.58
CA GLN A 131 11.27 9.70 14.03
C GLN A 131 11.06 8.26 14.49
N TYR A 132 10.29 7.50 13.76
CA TYR A 132 9.95 6.11 14.10
C TYR A 132 10.76 5.07 13.33
N GLU A 133 11.72 5.51 12.53
CA GLU A 133 12.59 4.65 11.71
C GLU A 133 11.77 3.66 10.87
N LEU A 134 10.76 4.17 10.19
CA LEU A 134 9.92 3.40 9.29
C LEU A 134 10.59 3.25 7.91
N ASP A 135 10.14 2.27 7.15
CA ASP A 135 10.73 1.94 5.85
C ASP A 135 10.12 2.67 4.68
N GLY A 136 8.97 3.32 4.86
CA GLY A 136 8.35 4.08 3.80
C GLY A 136 6.88 4.38 4.01
N VAL A 137 6.23 4.69 2.89
CA VAL A 137 4.86 5.21 2.83
C VAL A 137 4.10 4.53 1.71
N ASN A 138 2.85 4.17 2.00
CA ASN A 138 1.85 3.82 0.99
C ASN A 138 0.81 4.93 0.90
N LEU A 139 0.45 5.29 -0.31
CA LEU A 139 -0.57 6.30 -0.59
C LEU A 139 -1.82 5.65 -1.15
N TRP A 140 -2.94 5.93 -0.54
CA TRP A 140 -4.24 5.45 -0.98
C TRP A 140 -5.27 6.56 -0.87
N ASP A 141 -5.53 7.23 -1.99
CA ASP A 141 -6.51 8.32 -2.00
C ASP A 141 -7.93 7.79 -2.07
N ARG A 142 -8.48 7.48 -0.91
CA ARG A 142 -9.89 7.17 -0.73
C ARG A 142 -10.45 7.91 0.48
N ASN A 143 -11.75 8.10 0.51
CA ASN A 143 -12.47 8.74 1.63
C ASN A 143 -12.01 10.18 1.91
N SER A 144 -11.49 10.88 0.92
CA SER A 144 -11.05 12.28 1.08
C SER A 144 -12.20 13.27 1.24
N GLY A 145 -13.40 12.89 0.78
CA GLY A 145 -14.58 13.73 0.92
C GLY A 145 -14.57 14.95 0.01
N TYR A 146 -13.99 14.83 -1.18
CA TYR A 146 -13.94 15.91 -2.16
C TYR A 146 -15.31 16.51 -2.48
N GLY A 147 -15.32 17.77 -2.87
CA GLY A 147 -16.55 18.49 -3.21
C GLY A 147 -17.22 19.20 -2.05
N LYS A 148 -16.59 19.26 -0.89
CA LYS A 148 -17.11 20.07 0.24
C LYS A 148 -17.00 21.55 -0.03
N GLU A 149 -18.00 22.28 0.47
CA GLU A 149 -18.00 23.73 0.39
C GLU A 149 -16.75 24.33 1.02
N GLY A 150 -16.17 25.31 0.34
CA GLY A 150 -14.94 25.98 0.79
C GLY A 150 -13.65 25.21 0.52
N MET A 151 -13.72 24.00 -0.01
CA MET A 151 -12.55 23.21 -0.38
C MET A 151 -12.20 23.40 -1.86
N PRO A 152 -10.90 23.34 -2.21
CA PRO A 152 -10.49 23.42 -3.61
C PRO A 152 -11.06 22.28 -4.45
N ALA A 153 -11.29 22.54 -5.74
CA ALA A 153 -11.62 21.50 -6.68
C ALA A 153 -10.43 20.55 -6.88
N VAL A 154 -10.73 19.28 -7.14
CA VAL A 154 -9.71 18.30 -7.53
C VAL A 154 -9.10 18.68 -8.87
N ASN A 155 -7.82 18.32 -9.04
CA ASN A 155 -7.10 18.50 -10.29
C ASN A 155 -6.16 17.31 -10.51
N THR A 156 -5.60 17.21 -11.71
CA THR A 156 -4.79 16.06 -12.13
C THR A 156 -3.30 16.21 -11.80
N THR A 157 -2.86 17.35 -11.30
CA THR A 157 -1.43 17.64 -11.05
C THR A 157 -1.05 17.54 -9.57
N SER A 158 -1.99 17.73 -8.65
CA SER A 158 -1.72 17.74 -7.21
C SER A 158 -1.13 16.43 -6.71
N TYR A 159 -1.77 15.30 -6.99
CA TYR A 159 -1.32 13.99 -6.54
C TYR A 159 0.05 13.61 -7.12
N PRO A 160 0.30 13.73 -8.43
CA PRO A 160 1.65 13.50 -8.99
C PRO A 160 2.72 14.41 -8.38
N LYS A 161 2.42 15.68 -8.13
CA LYS A 161 3.36 16.59 -7.45
C LYS A 161 3.66 16.14 -6.02
N LEU A 162 2.64 15.68 -5.29
CA LEU A 162 2.83 15.14 -3.95
C LEU A 162 3.73 13.90 -3.97
N ILE A 163 3.53 12.98 -4.91
CA ILE A 163 4.37 11.80 -5.07
C ILE A 163 5.82 12.20 -5.32
N LYS A 164 6.05 13.13 -6.23
CA LYS A 164 7.39 13.65 -6.50
C LYS A 164 8.02 14.29 -5.26
N ALA A 165 7.28 15.15 -4.57
CA ALA A 165 7.75 15.81 -3.35
C ALA A 165 8.08 14.82 -2.23
N LEU A 166 7.28 13.77 -2.07
CA LEU A 166 7.54 12.71 -1.12
C LEU A 166 8.82 11.93 -1.47
N ARG A 167 9.02 11.59 -2.73
CA ARG A 167 10.27 10.94 -3.16
C ARG A 167 11.50 11.81 -2.88
N GLU A 168 11.42 13.08 -3.18
CA GLU A 168 12.51 14.03 -2.92
C GLU A 168 12.77 14.18 -1.41
N ALA A 169 11.73 14.23 -0.59
CA ALA A 169 11.85 14.35 0.86
C ALA A 169 12.37 13.08 1.52
N LEU A 170 11.91 11.91 1.10
CA LEU A 170 12.25 10.62 1.70
C LEU A 170 13.60 10.05 1.20
N GLY A 171 14.07 10.49 0.03
CA GLY A 171 15.24 9.90 -0.61
C GLY A 171 14.90 8.59 -1.33
N THR A 172 15.94 7.90 -1.81
CA THR A 172 15.82 6.70 -2.65
C THR A 172 15.69 5.40 -1.86
N GLU A 173 16.09 5.40 -0.60
CA GLU A 173 16.12 4.20 0.23
C GLU A 173 14.77 3.85 0.87
N LYS A 174 13.88 4.82 0.98
CA LYS A 174 12.55 4.59 1.53
C LYS A 174 11.57 4.15 0.47
N LEU A 175 10.69 3.22 0.82
CA LEU A 175 9.62 2.77 -0.06
C LEU A 175 8.57 3.87 -0.23
N LEU A 176 8.14 4.06 -1.45
CA LEU A 176 7.00 4.88 -1.80
C LEU A 176 6.12 4.07 -2.75
N THR A 177 4.94 3.70 -2.28
CA THR A 177 4.02 2.85 -3.01
C THR A 177 2.66 3.52 -3.16
N VAL A 178 1.95 3.14 -4.18
CA VAL A 178 0.64 3.72 -4.49
C VAL A 178 -0.39 2.62 -4.60
N THR A 179 -1.48 2.77 -3.87
CA THR A 179 -2.68 1.99 -4.09
C THR A 179 -3.51 2.66 -5.16
N VAL A 180 -3.67 1.99 -6.28
CA VAL A 180 -4.50 2.47 -7.39
C VAL A 180 -5.96 2.32 -7.00
N TYR A 181 -6.70 3.42 -7.07
CA TYR A 181 -8.09 3.45 -6.67
C TYR A 181 -8.84 4.54 -7.43
N GLU A 182 -9.83 4.13 -8.22
CA GLU A 182 -10.77 5.02 -8.94
C GLU A 182 -10.15 6.26 -9.61
N GLU A 183 -10.88 7.35 -9.64
CA GLU A 183 -10.50 8.60 -10.32
C GLU A 183 -9.18 9.24 -9.83
N PRO A 184 -8.81 9.22 -8.54
CA PRO A 184 -7.57 9.85 -8.10
C PRO A 184 -6.32 9.40 -8.82
N THR A 185 -6.27 8.16 -9.28
CA THR A 185 -5.12 7.59 -10.00
C THR A 185 -5.38 7.36 -11.50
N ALA A 186 -6.56 7.70 -11.97
CA ALA A 186 -6.99 7.38 -13.35
C ALA A 186 -6.16 8.05 -14.46
N THR A 187 -5.46 9.14 -14.15
CA THR A 187 -4.64 9.89 -15.11
C THR A 187 -3.14 9.60 -15.01
N PHE A 188 -2.71 8.67 -14.17
CA PHE A 188 -1.28 8.40 -13.95
C PHE A 188 -0.56 7.81 -15.18
N TRP A 189 -1.28 7.37 -16.17
CA TRP A 189 -0.74 6.96 -17.48
C TRP A 189 -0.40 8.15 -18.40
N ASP A 190 -1.02 9.31 -18.16
CA ASP A 190 -1.00 10.47 -19.05
C ASP A 190 -0.12 11.58 -18.48
N THR A 191 1.10 11.67 -18.96
CA THR A 191 2.07 12.65 -18.50
C THR A 191 1.69 14.08 -18.85
N GLU A 192 0.86 14.30 -19.83
CA GLU A 192 0.31 15.63 -20.13
C GLU A 192 -0.68 16.05 -19.04
N ALA A 193 -1.61 15.18 -18.67
CA ALA A 193 -2.57 15.43 -17.60
C ALA A 193 -1.90 15.63 -16.25
N THR A 194 -0.82 14.91 -15.97
CA THR A 194 -0.08 14.98 -14.72
C THR A 194 1.01 16.08 -14.68
N GLY A 195 0.95 17.03 -15.60
CA GLY A 195 1.86 18.17 -15.61
C GLY A 195 3.31 17.84 -15.96
N GLY A 196 3.52 16.80 -16.77
CA GLY A 196 4.83 16.34 -17.19
C GLY A 196 5.50 15.36 -16.21
N ILE A 197 4.79 14.94 -15.16
CA ILE A 197 5.32 13.99 -14.17
C ILE A 197 4.93 12.57 -14.57
N ALA A 198 5.92 11.73 -14.89
CA ALA A 198 5.74 10.30 -15.01
C ALA A 198 5.80 9.67 -13.62
N VAL A 199 4.65 9.31 -13.08
CA VAL A 199 4.52 8.86 -11.68
C VAL A 199 5.42 7.66 -11.39
N GLY A 200 5.57 6.74 -12.34
CA GLY A 200 6.42 5.56 -12.20
C GLY A 200 7.90 5.84 -11.95
N ASP A 201 8.37 7.05 -12.27
CA ASP A 201 9.76 7.45 -11.97
C ASP A 201 10.00 7.67 -10.47
N TYR A 202 8.94 7.86 -9.69
CA TYR A 202 9.02 8.27 -8.28
C TYR A 202 8.54 7.21 -7.29
N ILE A 203 7.88 6.16 -7.76
CA ILE A 203 7.33 5.10 -6.90
C ILE A 203 8.05 3.77 -7.12
N ASP A 204 8.04 2.93 -6.10
CA ASP A 204 8.63 1.60 -6.16
C ASP A 204 7.64 0.56 -6.67
N TYR A 205 6.40 0.60 -6.19
CA TYR A 205 5.35 -0.36 -6.51
C TYR A 205 3.98 0.30 -6.54
N ALA A 206 3.08 -0.32 -7.28
CA ALA A 206 1.66 -0.01 -7.26
C ALA A 206 0.83 -1.30 -7.26
N TRP A 207 -0.33 -1.27 -6.64
CA TRP A 207 -1.29 -2.36 -6.62
C TRP A 207 -2.71 -1.85 -6.49
N SER A 208 -3.68 -2.68 -6.85
CA SER A 208 -5.09 -2.32 -6.72
C SER A 208 -5.51 -2.19 -5.26
N GLY A 209 -6.40 -1.26 -5.01
CA GLY A 209 -6.95 -1.02 -3.67
C GLY A 209 -7.69 -2.23 -3.14
N TYR A 210 -7.51 -2.50 -1.84
CA TYR A 210 -8.33 -3.47 -1.15
C TYR A 210 -9.80 -3.04 -1.23
N ASN A 211 -10.60 -3.92 -1.77
CA ASN A 211 -12.04 -3.75 -1.78
C ASN A 211 -12.66 -5.11 -1.50
N SER A 212 -13.55 -5.17 -0.53
CA SER A 212 -14.33 -6.38 -0.25
C SER A 212 -15.27 -6.76 -1.39
N ASN A 213 -15.50 -5.84 -2.32
CA ASN A 213 -16.26 -6.07 -3.53
C ASN A 213 -15.31 -6.45 -4.66
N SER A 214 -15.75 -7.35 -5.53
CA SER A 214 -15.03 -7.78 -6.73
C SER A 214 -14.77 -6.66 -7.77
N GLU A 215 -15.10 -5.44 -7.42
CA GLU A 215 -15.05 -4.25 -8.26
C GLU A 215 -13.72 -3.49 -8.18
N ALA A 216 -12.83 -3.87 -7.27
CA ALA A 216 -11.51 -3.25 -7.20
C ALA A 216 -10.76 -3.48 -8.52
N PRO A 217 -10.22 -2.42 -9.14
CA PRO A 217 -9.48 -2.59 -10.38
C PRO A 217 -8.27 -3.51 -10.15
N GLN A 218 -8.15 -4.49 -11.02
CA GLN A 218 -6.98 -5.35 -11.11
C GLN A 218 -6.02 -4.69 -12.08
N LEU A 219 -4.80 -4.38 -11.67
CA LEU A 219 -3.82 -3.74 -12.54
C LEU A 219 -3.24 -4.71 -13.56
N LEU A 220 -3.02 -5.96 -13.15
CA LEU A 220 -2.53 -7.02 -14.01
C LEU A 220 -3.32 -8.29 -13.76
N ASP A 221 -3.49 -9.09 -14.81
CA ASP A 221 -3.93 -10.47 -14.69
C ASP A 221 -2.70 -11.38 -14.60
N PRO A 222 -2.48 -12.06 -13.49
CA PRO A 222 -1.33 -12.96 -13.34
C PRO A 222 -1.40 -14.18 -14.25
N TRP A 223 -2.60 -14.56 -14.72
CA TRP A 223 -2.81 -15.68 -15.61
C TRP A 223 -2.58 -15.31 -17.08
N HIS A 224 -2.70 -14.03 -17.39
CA HIS A 224 -2.56 -13.47 -18.73
C HIS A 224 -1.59 -12.28 -18.69
N PRO A 225 -0.30 -12.53 -18.43
CA PRO A 225 0.69 -11.48 -18.32
C PRO A 225 0.93 -10.70 -19.62
N GLU A 226 0.44 -11.23 -20.75
CA GLU A 226 0.42 -10.53 -22.02
C GLU A 226 -0.62 -9.41 -22.10
N LEU A 227 -1.63 -9.45 -21.22
CA LEU A 227 -2.60 -8.37 -21.08
C LEU A 227 -2.02 -7.31 -20.14
N GLU A 228 -2.02 -6.08 -20.60
CA GLU A 228 -1.55 -4.96 -19.78
C GLU A 228 -2.51 -4.64 -18.64
N TYR A 229 -3.75 -5.05 -18.80
CA TYR A 229 -4.85 -4.79 -17.88
C TYR A 229 -5.88 -5.88 -17.83
N VAL A 230 -6.30 -6.18 -16.63
CA VAL A 230 -7.62 -6.75 -16.36
C VAL A 230 -8.31 -5.83 -15.36
N SER A 231 -9.10 -4.94 -15.87
CA SER A 231 -9.91 -4.07 -15.03
C SER A 231 -11.21 -3.76 -15.75
N THR A 232 -12.29 -3.81 -15.00
CA THR A 232 -13.59 -3.27 -15.43
C THR A 232 -13.55 -1.75 -15.53
N TYR A 233 -12.61 -1.13 -14.85
CA TYR A 233 -12.26 0.27 -15.02
C TYR A 233 -11.04 0.33 -15.94
N THR A 234 -11.16 0.96 -17.06
CA THR A 234 -10.12 1.12 -18.08
C THR A 234 -8.91 1.93 -17.58
N GLN A 235 -8.24 1.47 -16.55
CA GLN A 235 -7.01 2.11 -16.09
C GLN A 235 -5.84 1.63 -16.93
N LYS A 236 -5.18 2.57 -17.56
CA LYS A 236 -3.96 2.33 -18.31
C LYS A 236 -2.75 2.23 -17.38
N PRO A 237 -1.63 1.61 -17.80
CA PRO A 237 -0.43 1.51 -17.00
C PRO A 237 0.06 2.88 -16.53
N ILE A 238 0.55 2.93 -15.31
CA ILE A 238 1.22 4.13 -14.79
C ILE A 238 2.43 4.42 -15.66
N ALA A 239 2.57 5.67 -16.10
CA ALA A 239 3.69 6.09 -16.92
C ALA A 239 5.04 5.74 -16.26
N ASN A 240 5.90 5.05 -16.99
CA ASN A 240 7.25 4.64 -16.58
C ASN A 240 7.33 3.65 -15.41
N LEU A 241 6.23 3.01 -15.02
CA LEU A 241 6.29 1.93 -14.05
C LEU A 241 6.38 0.57 -14.76
N PRO A 242 7.47 -0.19 -14.54
CA PRO A 242 7.64 -1.51 -15.15
C PRO A 242 6.56 -2.52 -14.71
N LYS A 243 6.25 -3.48 -15.57
CA LYS A 243 5.24 -4.53 -15.30
C LYS A 243 5.48 -5.29 -14.00
N ASP A 244 6.72 -5.56 -13.67
CA ASP A 244 7.11 -6.31 -12.48
C ASP A 244 7.00 -5.52 -11.17
N ARG A 245 6.55 -4.28 -11.25
CA ARG A 245 6.30 -3.40 -10.10
C ARG A 245 4.83 -3.27 -9.73
N TYR A 246 3.96 -4.08 -10.35
CA TYR A 246 2.54 -4.09 -10.04
C TYR A 246 2.14 -5.30 -9.20
N GLY A 247 1.32 -5.07 -8.19
CA GLY A 247 0.54 -6.11 -7.52
C GLY A 247 -0.84 -6.21 -8.16
N CYS A 248 -1.43 -7.39 -8.21
CA CYS A 248 -2.64 -7.62 -8.99
C CYS A 248 -3.78 -8.33 -8.25
N ILE A 249 -3.55 -8.85 -7.07
CA ILE A 249 -4.57 -9.61 -6.36
C ILE A 249 -4.69 -9.12 -4.92
N ASN A 250 -5.94 -8.92 -4.48
CA ASN A 250 -6.25 -8.55 -3.11
C ASN A 250 -7.07 -9.64 -2.43
N PHE A 251 -6.65 -10.02 -1.26
CA PHE A 251 -7.33 -11.01 -0.43
C PHE A 251 -7.62 -10.45 0.95
N PRO A 252 -8.83 -10.65 1.49
CA PRO A 252 -9.05 -10.45 2.90
C PRO A 252 -8.37 -11.58 3.68
N ILE A 253 -7.54 -11.23 4.65
CA ILE A 253 -6.96 -12.17 5.59
C ILE A 253 -7.63 -11.97 6.94
N TYR A 254 -8.17 -13.05 7.46
CA TYR A 254 -8.77 -13.06 8.77
C TYR A 254 -7.76 -13.53 9.82
N PRO A 255 -7.85 -13.06 11.06
CA PRO A 255 -7.04 -13.58 12.15
C PRO A 255 -7.15 -15.11 12.24
N ALA A 256 -6.13 -15.73 12.78
CA ALA A 256 -6.15 -17.18 12.98
C ALA A 256 -7.46 -17.60 13.65
N ALA A 257 -8.08 -18.64 13.12
CA ALA A 257 -9.33 -19.16 13.65
C ALA A 257 -9.11 -19.63 15.10
N GLN A 258 -10.00 -19.22 15.98
CA GLN A 258 -9.93 -19.62 17.40
C GLN A 258 -10.55 -20.99 17.65
N THR A 259 -11.33 -21.48 16.69
CA THR A 259 -11.96 -22.80 16.75
C THR A 259 -11.72 -23.57 15.46
N GLU A 260 -11.77 -24.90 15.55
CA GLU A 260 -11.64 -25.80 14.40
C GLU A 260 -12.76 -25.57 13.36
N GLU A 261 -13.96 -25.23 13.84
CA GLU A 261 -15.10 -24.90 13.00
C GLU A 261 -14.89 -23.59 12.24
N GLU A 262 -14.36 -22.56 12.88
CA GLU A 262 -13.95 -21.32 12.21
C GLU A 262 -12.84 -21.56 11.19
N ALA A 263 -11.90 -22.45 11.49
CA ALA A 263 -10.82 -22.78 10.57
C ALA A 263 -11.34 -23.49 9.31
N MET A 264 -12.40 -24.29 9.42
CA MET A 264 -13.04 -24.94 8.27
C MET A 264 -13.88 -23.96 7.44
N MET A 265 -14.48 -22.96 8.07
CA MET A 265 -15.34 -21.96 7.42
C MET A 265 -14.52 -20.86 6.73
N ARG A 266 -13.32 -20.61 7.19
CA ARG A 266 -12.39 -19.66 6.61
C ARG A 266 -11.41 -20.44 5.74
N GLU A 267 -11.41 -20.20 4.46
CA GLU A 267 -10.40 -20.77 3.56
C GLU A 267 -9.21 -19.82 3.34
N PRO A 268 -8.37 -19.57 4.32
CA PRO A 268 -7.12 -18.85 4.10
C PRO A 268 -6.11 -19.66 3.30
N ARG A 269 -6.45 -20.90 2.95
CA ARG A 269 -5.57 -21.85 2.28
C ARG A 269 -5.09 -21.40 0.91
N PHE A 270 -5.89 -20.59 0.22
CA PHE A 270 -5.51 -20.05 -1.08
C PHE A 270 -4.29 -19.13 -1.02
N LEU A 271 -4.12 -18.44 0.09
CA LEU A 271 -2.99 -17.55 0.28
C LEU A 271 -1.70 -18.30 0.62
N LEU A 272 -1.82 -19.50 1.17
CA LEU A 272 -0.72 -20.28 1.68
C LEU A 272 -0.34 -21.46 0.76
N ASP A 273 -1.24 -21.86 -0.14
CA ASP A 273 -1.02 -22.92 -1.12
C ASP A 273 -0.56 -22.35 -2.46
N TRP A 274 0.70 -21.94 -2.49
CA TRP A 274 1.33 -21.56 -3.74
C TRP A 274 1.69 -22.78 -4.58
N THR A 275 1.26 -22.81 -5.83
CA THR A 275 1.68 -23.85 -6.78
C THR A 275 2.81 -23.33 -7.67
N PRO A 276 3.79 -24.19 -8.04
CA PRO A 276 4.93 -23.76 -8.85
C PRO A 276 4.57 -23.21 -10.23
N ASN A 277 3.39 -23.47 -10.70
CA ASN A 277 2.91 -23.02 -12.01
C ASN A 277 2.28 -21.62 -11.97
N TYR A 278 2.08 -21.09 -10.78
CA TYR A 278 1.54 -19.76 -10.59
C TYR A 278 2.67 -18.80 -10.30
N LYS A 279 2.88 -17.86 -11.18
CA LYS A 279 3.81 -16.76 -10.99
C LYS A 279 3.01 -15.47 -11.06
N PRO A 280 2.39 -15.04 -9.97
CA PRO A 280 1.80 -13.71 -9.92
C PRO A 280 2.91 -12.67 -10.06
N ASN A 281 2.57 -11.55 -10.64
CA ASN A 281 3.47 -10.41 -10.68
C ASN A 281 3.53 -9.80 -9.29
N ASN A 282 4.53 -10.16 -8.50
CA ASN A 282 4.88 -9.53 -7.24
C ASN A 282 3.71 -9.20 -6.30
N ILE A 283 3.09 -10.19 -5.73
CA ILE A 283 2.09 -10.00 -4.67
C ILE A 283 2.65 -10.52 -3.36
#